data_03e3e70809e2eb146b53346ae56f341d
#
_entry.id   03e3e70809e2eb146b53346ae56f341d
#
_cell.length_a   1.000
_cell.length_b   1.000
_cell.length_c   1.000
_cell.angle_alpha   90.00
_cell.angle_beta   90.00
_cell.angle_gamma   90.00
#
_symmetry.space_group_name_H-M   'P 1'
#
loop_
_entity.id
_entity.type
_entity.pdbx_description
1 polymer ?
#
loop_
_entity_poly.entity_id
_entity_poly.type
_entity_poly.pdbx_seq_one_letter_code
_entity_poly.pdbx_strand_id
1 'polypeptide(L)'
;MAAIDPKHKAGDNSYQEFPRGLSWLLTFFTLAILVGTVAALITRWHSLNHWLIYLYAGLFTIYLIAENRAHTQPSETGKRTHEVLRYLLTFFWWLLIAAALFEYTLWNRSNSLVTLAGTLISLAGIVLRVWSVSTLGRFYSGHIETWHNHSVVHDGPYKLIRHPGYTGSMLQVIGMPLVVNAYLTLIVSAILIVLFLRRMIWEESFLVQSLPGYQDYVSHTWRIIPGIW
;
A
#
# COMPACT_ATOMS: atom_id res chain seq x y z
N MET A 1 4.56 -40.03 -32.73
CA MET A 1 4.96 -38.70 -33.15
C MET A 1 3.66 -37.95 -33.47
N ALA A 2 2.98 -37.40 -32.44
CA ALA A 2 1.71 -36.72 -32.59
C ALA A 2 1.99 -35.22 -32.55
N ALA A 3 1.63 -34.50 -33.60
CA ALA A 3 1.81 -33.07 -33.76
C ALA A 3 0.90 -32.34 -32.75
N ILE A 4 1.50 -31.51 -31.90
CA ILE A 4 0.78 -30.61 -30.98
C ILE A 4 0.18 -29.49 -31.84
N ASP A 5 -1.15 -29.38 -31.81
CA ASP A 5 -1.93 -28.36 -32.49
C ASP A 5 -1.62 -26.97 -31.83
N PRO A 6 -1.13 -25.96 -32.59
CA PRO A 6 -0.78 -24.64 -32.04
C PRO A 6 -2.00 -23.73 -31.78
N LYS A 7 -3.23 -24.25 -31.78
CA LYS A 7 -4.46 -23.48 -31.57
C LYS A 7 -5.08 -23.67 -30.18
N HIS A 8 -4.28 -23.82 -29.15
CA HIS A 8 -4.83 -23.59 -27.81
C HIS A 8 -5.01 -22.06 -27.64
N LYS A 9 -6.23 -21.61 -27.91
CA LYS A 9 -6.69 -20.22 -27.74
C LYS A 9 -6.27 -19.76 -26.36
N ALA A 10 -5.31 -18.82 -26.34
CA ALA A 10 -5.09 -17.98 -25.17
C ALA A 10 -6.45 -17.38 -24.81
N GLY A 11 -6.98 -17.74 -23.64
CA GLY A 11 -8.21 -17.16 -23.12
C GLY A 11 -8.11 -15.65 -23.19
N ASP A 12 -9.18 -15.06 -23.66
CA ASP A 12 -9.41 -13.62 -23.77
C ASP A 12 -9.29 -12.99 -22.35
N ASN A 13 -8.07 -12.74 -21.91
CA ASN A 13 -7.77 -11.87 -20.80
C ASN A 13 -7.86 -10.44 -21.35
N SER A 14 -9.08 -9.93 -21.44
CA SER A 14 -9.34 -8.51 -21.66
C SER A 14 -8.57 -7.70 -20.64
N TYR A 15 -7.38 -7.23 -21.05
CA TYR A 15 -6.65 -6.20 -20.29
C TYR A 15 -7.58 -5.00 -20.21
N GLN A 16 -8.24 -4.79 -19.08
CA GLN A 16 -8.94 -3.55 -18.84
C GLN A 16 -7.87 -2.47 -18.67
N GLU A 17 -7.51 -1.84 -19.80
CA GLU A 17 -6.74 -0.61 -19.75
C GLU A 17 -7.51 0.39 -18.89
N PHE A 18 -6.79 0.97 -17.92
CA PHE A 18 -7.38 2.00 -17.10
C PHE A 18 -7.83 3.18 -18.00
N PRO A 19 -9.10 3.61 -17.97
CA PRO A 19 -9.58 4.67 -18.82
C PRO A 19 -8.71 5.93 -18.64
N ARG A 20 -8.04 6.39 -19.69
CA ARG A 20 -7.13 7.55 -19.63
C ARG A 20 -7.83 8.77 -19.00
N GLY A 21 -9.10 9.00 -19.32
CA GLY A 21 -9.89 10.07 -18.71
C GLY A 21 -10.03 9.96 -17.20
N LEU A 22 -10.21 8.75 -16.66
CA LEU A 22 -10.33 8.54 -15.21
C LEU A 22 -8.99 8.76 -14.48
N SER A 23 -7.86 8.37 -15.08
CA SER A 23 -6.53 8.65 -14.50
C SER A 23 -6.26 10.16 -14.38
N TRP A 24 -6.59 10.93 -15.42
CA TRP A 24 -6.47 12.40 -15.39
C TRP A 24 -7.36 13.04 -14.35
N LEU A 25 -8.62 12.57 -14.21
CA LEU A 25 -9.54 13.05 -13.17
C LEU A 25 -9.00 12.79 -11.77
N LEU A 26 -8.54 11.56 -11.48
CA LEU A 26 -7.96 11.23 -10.19
C LEU A 26 -6.72 12.07 -9.88
N THR A 27 -5.85 12.29 -10.86
CA THR A 27 -4.67 13.14 -10.71
C THR A 27 -5.08 14.59 -10.43
N PHE A 28 -6.04 15.13 -11.17
CA PHE A 28 -6.55 16.48 -10.96
C PHE A 28 -7.12 16.66 -9.55
N PHE A 29 -7.98 15.75 -9.09
CA PHE A 29 -8.54 15.80 -7.74
C PHE A 29 -7.46 15.66 -6.66
N THR A 30 -6.46 14.80 -6.86
CA THR A 30 -5.33 14.68 -5.93
C THR A 30 -4.58 16.00 -5.81
N LEU A 31 -4.24 16.63 -6.94
CA LEU A 31 -3.55 17.92 -6.95
C LEU A 31 -4.40 19.03 -6.32
N ALA A 32 -5.70 19.10 -6.61
CA ALA A 32 -6.60 20.08 -6.04
C ALA A 32 -6.68 19.96 -4.49
N ILE A 33 -6.78 18.72 -3.98
CA ILE A 33 -6.79 18.44 -2.54
C ILE A 33 -5.45 18.84 -1.89
N LEU A 34 -4.32 18.50 -2.51
CA LEU A 34 -2.99 18.87 -2.03
C LEU A 34 -2.82 20.39 -1.98
N VAL A 35 -3.19 21.10 -3.04
CA VAL A 35 -3.14 22.57 -3.08
C VAL A 35 -4.05 23.17 -2.01
N GLY A 36 -5.27 22.68 -1.86
CA GLY A 36 -6.20 23.12 -0.81
C GLY A 36 -5.65 22.89 0.60
N THR A 37 -4.99 21.74 0.81
CA THR A 37 -4.34 21.43 2.11
C THR A 37 -3.18 22.38 2.39
N VAL A 38 -2.32 22.65 1.40
CA VAL A 38 -1.20 23.60 1.54
C VAL A 38 -1.73 25.00 1.82
N ALA A 39 -2.75 25.45 1.11
CA ALA A 39 -3.40 26.75 1.35
C ALA A 39 -3.97 26.85 2.77
N ALA A 40 -4.64 25.80 3.26
CA ALA A 40 -5.16 25.73 4.63
C ALA A 40 -4.04 25.76 5.67
N LEU A 41 -2.94 25.05 5.44
CA LEU A 41 -1.76 25.10 6.31
C LEU A 41 -1.14 26.50 6.38
N ILE A 42 -0.99 27.16 5.23
CA ILE A 42 -0.43 28.51 5.16
C ILE A 42 -1.34 29.52 5.89
N THR A 43 -2.63 29.51 5.61
CA THR A 43 -3.60 30.48 6.17
C THR A 43 -3.77 30.31 7.67
N ARG A 44 -3.65 29.10 8.19
CA ARG A 44 -3.82 28.80 9.61
C ARG A 44 -2.52 28.55 10.38
N TRP A 45 -1.37 28.76 9.72
CA TRP A 45 -0.04 28.43 10.27
C TRP A 45 0.16 28.90 11.70
N HIS A 46 -0.13 30.17 12.01
CA HIS A 46 0.10 30.75 13.34
C HIS A 46 -0.78 30.16 14.45
N SER A 47 -1.86 29.47 14.11
CA SER A 47 -2.77 28.85 15.08
C SER A 47 -2.52 27.36 15.33
N LEU A 48 -1.61 26.73 14.55
CA LEU A 48 -1.38 25.30 14.58
C LEU A 48 -0.23 24.91 15.52
N ASN A 49 -0.30 23.71 16.05
CA ASN A 49 0.79 23.10 16.77
C ASN A 49 1.80 22.45 15.79
N HIS A 50 2.83 23.21 15.43
CA HIS A 50 3.76 22.87 14.36
C HIS A 50 4.53 21.55 14.59
N TRP A 51 4.80 21.17 15.86
CA TRP A 51 5.54 19.95 16.12
C TRP A 51 4.83 18.68 15.60
N LEU A 52 3.49 18.68 15.63
CA LEU A 52 2.71 17.56 15.07
C LEU A 52 2.85 17.48 13.55
N ILE A 53 2.89 18.63 12.88
CA ILE A 53 3.12 18.70 11.42
C ILE A 53 4.52 18.18 11.08
N TYR A 54 5.53 18.60 11.86
CA TYR A 54 6.91 18.13 11.64
C TYR A 54 7.05 16.64 11.92
N LEU A 55 6.42 16.13 12.99
CA LEU A 55 6.41 14.70 13.29
C LEU A 55 5.75 13.91 12.16
N TYR A 56 4.59 14.35 11.69
CA TYR A 56 3.88 13.72 10.57
C TYR A 56 4.72 13.72 9.29
N ALA A 57 5.27 14.87 8.92
CA ALA A 57 6.13 15.01 7.75
C ALA A 57 7.41 14.17 7.86
N GLY A 58 8.01 14.10 9.06
CA GLY A 58 9.18 13.27 9.33
C GLY A 58 8.89 11.79 9.13
N LEU A 59 7.80 11.27 9.70
CA LEU A 59 7.36 9.87 9.51
C LEU A 59 7.08 9.56 8.05
N PHE A 60 6.40 10.47 7.34
CA PHE A 60 6.14 10.31 5.91
C PHE A 60 7.43 10.31 5.09
N THR A 61 8.38 11.19 5.41
CA THR A 61 9.69 11.23 4.74
C THR A 61 10.48 9.95 4.97
N ILE A 62 10.50 9.43 6.22
CA ILE A 62 11.13 8.15 6.55
C ILE A 62 10.51 7.04 5.71
N TYR A 63 9.17 7.00 5.62
CA TYR A 63 8.47 6.03 4.78
C TYR A 63 8.90 6.12 3.30
N LEU A 64 8.92 7.34 2.72
CA LEU A 64 9.30 7.53 1.31
C LEU A 64 10.74 7.09 1.04
N ILE A 65 11.68 7.42 1.91
CA ILE A 65 13.09 7.01 1.79
C ILE A 65 13.20 5.49 1.87
N ALA A 66 12.49 4.88 2.82
CA ALA A 66 12.51 3.45 3.03
C ALA A 66 11.89 2.70 1.84
N GLU A 67 10.76 3.16 1.32
CA GLU A 67 10.10 2.59 0.15
C GLU A 67 10.97 2.70 -1.11
N ASN A 68 11.59 3.89 -1.34
CA ASN A 68 12.45 4.11 -2.51
C ASN A 68 13.71 3.23 -2.48
N ARG A 69 14.29 2.99 -1.31
CA ARG A 69 15.45 2.09 -1.16
C ARG A 69 15.10 0.61 -1.34
N ALA A 70 13.89 0.25 -1.02
CA ALA A 70 13.40 -1.11 -1.14
C ALA A 70 13.07 -1.49 -2.60
N HIS A 71 12.75 -0.51 -3.47
CA HIS A 71 12.47 -0.72 -4.89
C HIS A 71 13.79 -0.85 -5.68
N THR A 72 14.23 -2.08 -5.93
CA THR A 72 15.55 -2.32 -6.51
C THR A 72 15.56 -2.61 -8.01
N GLN A 73 14.43 -2.95 -8.67
CA GLN A 73 14.43 -3.19 -10.12
C GLN A 73 13.03 -2.97 -10.76
N PRO A 74 12.91 -2.33 -11.95
CA PRO A 74 11.70 -2.37 -12.73
C PRO A 74 11.54 -3.73 -13.41
N SER A 75 10.32 -4.27 -13.40
CA SER A 75 9.96 -5.49 -14.12
C SER A 75 9.86 -5.22 -15.61
N GLU A 76 10.64 -5.94 -16.43
CA GLU A 76 10.60 -5.81 -17.89
C GLU A 76 9.59 -6.73 -18.59
N THR A 77 9.05 -7.75 -17.92
CA THR A 77 8.36 -8.84 -18.62
C THR A 77 7.07 -9.38 -18.02
N GLY A 78 6.54 -8.81 -16.94
CA GLY A 78 5.33 -9.32 -16.28
C GLY A 78 4.03 -8.94 -17.00
N LYS A 79 3.08 -9.89 -17.15
CA LYS A 79 1.70 -9.59 -17.53
C LYS A 79 1.06 -8.78 -16.39
N ARG A 80 0.79 -7.50 -16.62
CA ARG A 80 0.21 -6.59 -15.64
C ARG A 80 -1.30 -6.82 -15.54
N THR A 81 -1.80 -7.09 -14.35
CA THR A 81 -3.23 -7.28 -14.08
C THR A 81 -3.70 -6.27 -13.03
N HIS A 82 -5.00 -5.92 -13.07
CA HIS A 82 -5.66 -5.07 -12.08
C HIS A 82 -5.07 -3.65 -11.86
N GLU A 83 -4.68 -2.97 -12.93
CA GLU A 83 -4.15 -1.61 -12.89
C GLU A 83 -5.09 -0.60 -12.20
N VAL A 84 -6.42 -0.76 -12.38
CA VAL A 84 -7.43 0.10 -11.74
C VAL A 84 -7.25 0.16 -10.22
N LEU A 85 -7.05 -1.00 -9.57
CA LEU A 85 -6.89 -1.07 -8.12
C LEU A 85 -5.61 -0.38 -7.64
N ARG A 86 -4.54 -0.45 -8.42
CA ARG A 86 -3.28 0.26 -8.14
C ARG A 86 -3.49 1.78 -8.16
N TYR A 87 -4.20 2.30 -9.16
CA TYR A 87 -4.52 3.74 -9.25
C TYR A 87 -5.42 4.18 -8.08
N LEU A 88 -6.43 3.38 -7.72
CA LEU A 88 -7.28 3.67 -6.56
C LEU A 88 -6.49 3.69 -5.26
N LEU A 89 -5.61 2.71 -5.03
CA LEU A 89 -4.73 2.67 -3.87
C LEU A 89 -3.84 3.92 -3.80
N THR A 90 -3.23 4.31 -4.92
CA THR A 90 -2.39 5.50 -4.99
C THR A 90 -3.20 6.78 -4.72
N PHE A 91 -4.38 6.91 -5.32
CA PHE A 91 -5.28 8.06 -5.10
C PHE A 91 -5.68 8.17 -3.63
N PHE A 92 -6.22 7.10 -3.04
CA PHE A 92 -6.65 7.13 -1.64
C PHE A 92 -5.50 7.27 -0.65
N TRP A 93 -4.28 6.85 -1.02
CA TRP A 93 -3.09 7.10 -0.23
C TRP A 93 -2.76 8.59 -0.15
N TRP A 94 -2.73 9.29 -1.27
CA TRP A 94 -2.52 10.74 -1.28
C TRP A 94 -3.68 11.50 -0.63
N LEU A 95 -4.91 11.03 -0.83
CA LEU A 95 -6.08 11.57 -0.16
C LEU A 95 -5.98 11.43 1.36
N LEU A 96 -5.51 10.29 1.87
CA LEU A 96 -5.30 10.07 3.30
C LEU A 96 -4.34 11.12 3.88
N ILE A 97 -3.20 11.33 3.22
CA ILE A 97 -2.16 12.26 3.69
C ILE A 97 -2.70 13.68 3.72
N ALA A 98 -3.33 14.11 2.65
CA ALA A 98 -3.89 15.44 2.53
C ALA A 98 -5.08 15.65 3.49
N ALA A 99 -6.00 14.67 3.58
CA ALA A 99 -7.15 14.75 4.47
C ALA A 99 -6.76 14.82 5.94
N ALA A 100 -5.74 14.07 6.38
CA ALA A 100 -5.27 14.10 7.76
C ALA A 100 -4.71 15.50 8.13
N LEU A 101 -3.90 16.08 7.26
CA LEU A 101 -3.39 17.43 7.47
C LEU A 101 -4.49 18.48 7.37
N PHE A 102 -5.41 18.37 6.42
CA PHE A 102 -6.55 19.27 6.28
C PHE A 102 -7.46 19.19 7.50
N GLU A 103 -7.82 17.98 7.95
CA GLU A 103 -8.59 17.80 9.18
C GLU A 103 -7.90 18.45 10.38
N TYR A 104 -6.59 18.27 10.50
CA TYR A 104 -5.79 18.89 11.54
C TYR A 104 -5.86 20.42 11.49
N THR A 105 -5.83 21.05 10.30
CA THR A 105 -5.98 22.50 10.18
C THR A 105 -7.34 23.01 10.66
N LEU A 106 -8.41 22.22 10.52
CA LEU A 106 -9.75 22.62 10.91
C LEU A 106 -9.96 22.58 12.43
N TRP A 107 -9.49 21.52 13.09
CA TRP A 107 -9.80 21.28 14.51
C TRP A 107 -8.63 21.44 15.46
N ASN A 108 -7.39 21.42 14.98
CA ASN A 108 -6.15 21.57 15.75
C ASN A 108 -6.16 20.73 17.05
N ARG A 109 -6.64 19.49 16.94
CA ARG A 109 -6.72 18.57 18.08
C ARG A 109 -5.32 18.10 18.46
N SER A 110 -5.06 17.96 19.75
CA SER A 110 -3.80 17.38 20.23
C SER A 110 -4.06 16.54 21.49
N ASN A 111 -4.02 15.23 21.33
CA ASN A 111 -4.00 14.27 22.42
C ASN A 111 -2.69 13.48 22.36
N SER A 112 -1.82 13.70 23.32
CA SER A 112 -0.46 13.13 23.34
C SER A 112 -0.46 11.60 23.34
N LEU A 113 -1.41 10.94 24.00
CA LEU A 113 -1.51 9.48 24.02
C LEU A 113 -1.90 8.94 22.63
N VAL A 114 -2.84 9.60 21.95
CA VAL A 114 -3.24 9.21 20.59
C VAL A 114 -2.10 9.46 19.61
N THR A 115 -1.40 10.59 19.71
CA THR A 115 -0.21 10.88 18.89
C THR A 115 0.88 9.84 19.11
N LEU A 116 1.16 9.48 20.37
CA LEU A 116 2.14 8.44 20.69
C LEU A 116 1.73 7.09 20.07
N ALA A 117 0.49 6.67 20.27
CA ALA A 117 -0.03 5.42 19.71
C ALA A 117 0.06 5.42 18.17
N GLY A 118 -0.38 6.52 17.51
CA GLY A 118 -0.29 6.70 16.06
C GLY A 118 1.15 6.61 15.55
N THR A 119 2.08 7.25 16.27
CA THR A 119 3.51 7.21 15.94
C THR A 119 4.08 5.79 16.04
N LEU A 120 3.79 5.08 17.13
CA LEU A 120 4.27 3.70 17.31
C LEU A 120 3.69 2.74 16.27
N ILE A 121 2.39 2.87 15.97
CA ILE A 121 1.72 2.08 14.93
C ILE A 121 2.34 2.37 13.55
N SER A 122 2.58 3.65 13.22
CA SER A 122 3.20 4.04 11.95
C SER A 122 4.62 3.49 11.82
N LEU A 123 5.43 3.62 12.87
CA LEU A 123 6.80 3.09 12.88
C LEU A 123 6.82 1.57 12.73
N ALA A 124 5.95 0.85 13.45
CA ALA A 124 5.81 -0.60 13.30
C ALA A 124 5.42 -0.97 11.87
N GLY A 125 4.51 -0.22 11.26
CA GLY A 125 4.12 -0.39 9.85
C GLY A 125 5.28 -0.17 8.89
N ILE A 126 6.08 0.89 9.07
CA ILE A 126 7.27 1.19 8.25
C ILE A 126 8.29 0.06 8.37
N VAL A 127 8.62 -0.35 9.60
CA VAL A 127 9.61 -1.41 9.86
C VAL A 127 9.17 -2.72 9.20
N LEU A 128 7.92 -3.13 9.42
CA LEU A 128 7.40 -4.38 8.85
C LEU A 128 7.40 -4.35 7.32
N ARG A 129 7.01 -3.22 6.72
CA ARG A 129 7.00 -3.07 5.27
C ARG A 129 8.41 -3.12 4.69
N VAL A 130 9.36 -2.36 5.24
CA VAL A 130 10.76 -2.37 4.81
C VAL A 130 11.36 -3.77 4.92
N TRP A 131 11.13 -4.43 6.05
CA TRP A 131 11.59 -5.81 6.26
C TRP A 131 11.00 -6.77 5.21
N SER A 132 9.70 -6.67 4.95
CA SER A 132 9.03 -7.47 3.92
C SER A 132 9.62 -7.27 2.54
N VAL A 133 9.73 -6.01 2.10
CA VAL A 133 10.22 -5.67 0.75
C VAL A 133 11.69 -6.09 0.61
N SER A 134 12.51 -5.85 1.63
CA SER A 134 13.92 -6.27 1.63
C SER A 134 14.08 -7.79 1.58
N THR A 135 13.17 -8.54 2.24
CA THR A 135 13.19 -10.01 2.21
C THR A 135 12.81 -10.57 0.85
N LEU A 136 11.82 -9.97 0.17
CA LEU A 136 11.46 -10.36 -1.21
C LEU A 136 12.56 -10.02 -2.21
N GLY A 137 13.29 -8.93 -1.96
CA GLY A 137 14.39 -8.48 -2.83
C GLY A 137 13.92 -8.35 -4.29
N ARG A 138 14.58 -9.08 -5.20
CA ARG A 138 14.27 -9.05 -6.65
C ARG A 138 12.85 -9.52 -7.02
N PHE A 139 12.18 -10.24 -6.15
CA PHE A 139 10.81 -10.72 -6.39
C PHE A 139 9.75 -9.72 -5.97
N TYR A 140 10.14 -8.62 -5.34
CA TYR A 140 9.20 -7.56 -5.02
C TYR A 140 8.79 -6.78 -6.27
N SER A 141 7.47 -6.62 -6.45
CA SER A 141 6.90 -5.76 -7.49
C SER A 141 5.69 -5.00 -6.97
N GLY A 142 5.49 -3.79 -7.47
CA GLY A 142 4.25 -3.02 -7.29
C GLY A 142 3.09 -3.54 -8.15
N HIS A 143 3.34 -4.49 -9.04
CA HIS A 143 2.36 -5.16 -9.90
C HIS A 143 2.13 -6.60 -9.44
N ILE A 144 0.98 -7.18 -9.79
CA ILE A 144 0.72 -8.61 -9.60
C ILE A 144 1.31 -9.34 -10.81
N GLU A 145 2.47 -9.97 -10.61
CA GLU A 145 3.23 -10.63 -11.67
C GLU A 145 4.13 -11.74 -11.12
N THR A 146 4.56 -12.65 -11.96
CA THR A 146 5.58 -13.64 -11.66
C THR A 146 6.77 -13.47 -12.60
N TRP A 147 7.97 -13.80 -12.10
CA TRP A 147 9.23 -13.69 -12.82
C TRP A 147 9.68 -15.04 -13.36
N HIS A 148 10.57 -15.01 -14.35
CA HIS A 148 11.30 -16.21 -14.74
C HIS A 148 12.13 -16.71 -13.54
N ASN A 149 12.00 -18.00 -13.20
CA ASN A 149 12.60 -18.60 -12.00
C ASN A 149 12.11 -17.99 -10.66
N HIS A 150 10.85 -17.52 -10.61
CA HIS A 150 10.26 -17.07 -9.36
C HIS A 150 10.08 -18.27 -8.42
N SER A 151 10.58 -18.14 -7.20
CA SER A 151 10.40 -19.11 -6.13
C SER A 151 9.66 -18.49 -4.95
N VAL A 152 8.93 -19.31 -4.20
CA VAL A 152 8.27 -18.86 -2.98
C VAL A 152 9.31 -18.49 -1.94
N VAL A 153 9.20 -17.29 -1.37
CA VAL A 153 10.07 -16.80 -0.30
C VAL A 153 9.46 -17.18 1.04
N HIS A 154 10.23 -17.92 1.84
CA HIS A 154 9.82 -18.42 3.17
C HIS A 154 10.61 -17.76 4.32
N ASP A 155 11.44 -16.74 4.02
CA ASP A 155 12.32 -16.11 5.00
C ASP A 155 11.71 -14.90 5.70
N GLY A 156 12.36 -14.47 6.80
CA GLY A 156 11.99 -13.28 7.54
C GLY A 156 10.51 -13.30 7.99
N PRO A 157 9.75 -12.24 7.73
CA PRO A 157 8.34 -12.15 8.13
C PRO A 157 7.44 -13.13 7.36
N TYR A 158 7.90 -13.62 6.19
CA TYR A 158 7.17 -14.60 5.36
C TYR A 158 7.13 -16.01 5.95
N LYS A 159 7.93 -16.29 6.98
CA LYS A 159 7.82 -17.54 7.75
C LYS A 159 6.49 -17.65 8.48
N LEU A 160 5.90 -16.52 8.85
CA LEU A 160 4.74 -16.47 9.71
C LEU A 160 3.48 -16.02 8.98
N ILE A 161 3.58 -14.96 8.19
CA ILE A 161 2.46 -14.37 7.45
C ILE A 161 2.82 -14.19 5.96
N ARG A 162 1.82 -14.41 5.08
CA ARG A 162 2.03 -14.33 3.64
C ARG A 162 2.13 -12.91 3.11
N HIS A 163 1.47 -11.95 3.79
CA HIS A 163 1.34 -10.58 3.32
C HIS A 163 1.87 -9.53 4.31
N PRO A 164 3.11 -9.68 4.81
CA PRO A 164 3.64 -8.73 5.80
C PRO A 164 3.78 -7.31 5.25
N GLY A 165 4.03 -7.17 3.93
CA GLY A 165 4.07 -5.87 3.28
C GLY A 165 2.72 -5.14 3.29
N TYR A 166 1.60 -5.86 3.06
CA TYR A 166 0.26 -5.28 3.19
C TYR A 166 -0.09 -4.98 4.64
N THR A 167 0.28 -5.85 5.59
CA THR A 167 0.11 -5.60 7.02
C THR A 167 0.81 -4.31 7.44
N GLY A 168 2.06 -4.11 7.02
CA GLY A 168 2.80 -2.87 7.25
C GLY A 168 2.09 -1.64 6.69
N SER A 169 1.56 -1.71 5.46
CA SER A 169 0.78 -0.62 4.86
C SER A 169 -0.52 -0.33 5.61
N MET A 170 -1.24 -1.37 6.06
CA MET A 170 -2.46 -1.21 6.84
C MET A 170 -2.19 -0.54 8.20
N LEU A 171 -1.09 -0.89 8.87
CA LEU A 171 -0.67 -0.19 10.10
C LEU A 171 -0.38 1.29 9.84
N GLN A 172 0.25 1.63 8.71
CA GLN A 172 0.54 3.02 8.37
C GLN A 172 -0.73 3.83 8.10
N VAL A 173 -1.69 3.30 7.32
CA VAL A 173 -2.93 4.04 7.03
C VAL A 173 -3.80 4.24 8.28
N ILE A 174 -3.63 3.43 9.32
CA ILE A 174 -4.26 3.65 10.63
C ILE A 174 -3.43 4.64 11.45
N GLY A 175 -2.14 4.43 11.54
CA GLY A 175 -1.25 5.19 12.42
C GLY A 175 -1.09 6.65 12.00
N MET A 176 -0.89 6.92 10.70
CA MET A 176 -0.63 8.26 10.19
C MET A 176 -1.71 9.29 10.56
N PRO A 177 -3.02 9.06 10.36
CA PRO A 177 -4.04 10.01 10.82
C PRO A 177 -4.04 10.23 12.34
N LEU A 178 -3.74 9.18 13.12
CA LEU A 178 -3.70 9.29 14.58
C LEU A 178 -2.54 10.17 15.08
N VAL A 179 -1.42 10.26 14.35
CA VAL A 179 -0.30 11.15 14.69
C VAL A 179 -0.77 12.59 14.86
N VAL A 180 -1.65 13.07 13.98
CA VAL A 180 -2.20 14.43 13.99
C VAL A 180 -3.63 14.49 14.54
N ASN A 181 -4.10 13.42 15.18
CA ASN A 181 -5.46 13.31 15.77
C ASN A 181 -6.59 13.57 14.77
N ALA A 182 -6.41 13.10 13.52
CA ALA A 182 -7.37 13.24 12.42
C ALA A 182 -8.32 12.02 12.38
N TYR A 183 -9.34 12.03 13.20
CA TYR A 183 -10.23 10.86 13.40
C TYR A 183 -11.18 10.63 12.23
N LEU A 184 -11.67 11.67 11.55
CA LEU A 184 -12.53 11.50 10.37
C LEU A 184 -11.77 10.88 9.20
N THR A 185 -10.48 11.16 9.10
CA THR A 185 -9.60 10.57 8.09
C THR A 185 -9.49 9.04 8.24
N LEU A 186 -9.81 8.46 9.39
CA LEU A 186 -9.89 7.00 9.56
C LEU A 186 -10.95 6.35 8.67
N ILE A 187 -11.93 7.11 8.16
CA ILE A 187 -12.87 6.63 7.13
C ILE A 187 -12.10 6.32 5.84
N VAL A 188 -11.17 7.18 5.44
CA VAL A 188 -10.29 6.96 4.28
C VAL A 188 -9.35 5.76 4.54
N SER A 189 -8.86 5.62 5.78
CA SER A 189 -8.08 4.45 6.19
C SER A 189 -8.88 3.15 6.02
N ALA A 190 -10.14 3.13 6.42
CA ALA A 190 -11.00 1.97 6.26
C ALA A 190 -11.20 1.59 4.78
N ILE A 191 -11.39 2.57 3.90
CA ILE A 191 -11.48 2.34 2.45
C ILE A 191 -10.18 1.73 1.93
N LEU A 192 -9.02 2.30 2.31
CA LEU A 192 -7.70 1.77 1.92
C LEU A 192 -7.49 0.34 2.39
N ILE A 193 -7.87 0.03 3.62
CA ILE A 193 -7.78 -1.35 4.15
C ILE A 193 -8.60 -2.31 3.28
N VAL A 194 -9.84 -1.96 2.94
CA VAL A 194 -10.68 -2.78 2.05
C VAL A 194 -10.01 -2.98 0.68
N LEU A 195 -9.42 -1.94 0.10
CA LEU A 195 -8.70 -2.03 -1.17
C LEU A 195 -7.46 -2.92 -1.06
N PHE A 196 -6.68 -2.82 0.03
CA PHE A 196 -5.55 -3.72 0.29
C PHE A 196 -6.00 -5.18 0.43
N LEU A 197 -7.06 -5.44 1.19
CA LEU A 197 -7.62 -6.80 1.35
C LEU A 197 -8.06 -7.38 0.01
N ARG A 198 -8.74 -6.59 -0.83
CA ARG A 198 -9.13 -7.02 -2.18
C ARG A 198 -7.91 -7.34 -3.04
N ARG A 199 -6.91 -6.48 -3.03
CA ARG A 199 -5.68 -6.70 -3.79
C ARG A 199 -4.96 -7.97 -3.33
N MET A 200 -4.83 -8.17 -2.04
CA MET A 200 -4.21 -9.34 -1.45
C MET A 200 -4.91 -10.64 -1.87
N ILE A 201 -6.25 -10.69 -1.85
CA ILE A 201 -7.01 -11.87 -2.27
C ILE A 201 -6.77 -12.18 -3.75
N TRP A 202 -6.73 -11.15 -4.61
CA TRP A 202 -6.46 -11.34 -6.03
C TRP A 202 -5.03 -11.79 -6.29
N GLU A 203 -4.06 -11.24 -5.57
CA GLU A 203 -2.66 -11.65 -5.63
C GLU A 203 -2.48 -13.13 -5.23
N GLU A 204 -3.09 -13.56 -4.12
CA GLU A 204 -3.07 -14.97 -3.71
C GLU A 204 -3.65 -15.89 -4.79
N SER A 205 -4.81 -15.52 -5.34
CA SER A 205 -5.45 -16.32 -6.41
C SER A 205 -4.56 -16.45 -7.64
N PHE A 206 -3.84 -15.40 -7.98
CA PHE A 206 -2.88 -15.41 -9.08
C PHE A 206 -1.65 -16.27 -8.77
N LEU A 207 -1.06 -16.11 -7.56
CA LEU A 207 0.15 -16.84 -7.16
C LEU A 207 -0.11 -18.34 -7.02
N VAL A 208 -1.26 -18.75 -6.50
CA VAL A 208 -1.67 -20.17 -6.42
C VAL A 208 -1.67 -20.82 -7.80
N GLN A 209 -2.09 -20.09 -8.85
CA GLN A 209 -2.17 -20.61 -10.21
C GLN A 209 -0.84 -20.54 -10.96
N SER A 210 0.02 -19.58 -10.63
CA SER A 210 1.19 -19.21 -11.44
C SER A 210 2.52 -19.60 -10.81
N LEU A 211 2.57 -19.84 -9.48
CA LEU A 211 3.81 -20.07 -8.75
C LEU A 211 3.83 -21.49 -8.13
N PRO A 212 4.66 -22.40 -8.65
CA PRO A 212 4.80 -23.75 -8.08
C PRO A 212 5.18 -23.72 -6.60
N GLY A 213 4.54 -24.54 -5.78
CA GLY A 213 4.77 -24.61 -4.33
C GLY A 213 4.04 -23.56 -3.49
N TYR A 214 3.38 -22.56 -4.10
CA TYR A 214 2.67 -21.54 -3.34
C TYR A 214 1.45 -22.10 -2.59
N GLN A 215 0.76 -23.11 -3.16
CA GLN A 215 -0.36 -23.79 -2.49
C GLN A 215 0.07 -24.47 -1.18
N ASP A 216 1.25 -25.10 -1.15
CA ASP A 216 1.81 -25.71 0.05
C ASP A 216 2.16 -24.64 1.08
N TYR A 217 2.78 -23.54 0.66
CA TYR A 217 3.07 -22.38 1.51
C TYR A 217 1.81 -21.80 2.17
N VAL A 218 0.69 -21.72 1.44
CA VAL A 218 -0.60 -21.27 1.97
C VAL A 218 -1.07 -22.15 3.13
N SER A 219 -0.82 -23.46 3.08
CA SER A 219 -1.27 -24.40 4.13
C SER A 219 -0.51 -24.26 5.46
N HIS A 220 0.69 -23.65 5.46
CA HIS A 220 1.58 -23.53 6.61
C HIS A 220 1.74 -22.11 7.16
N THR A 221 1.09 -21.11 6.55
CA THR A 221 1.26 -19.70 6.92
C THR A 221 -0.08 -18.97 7.04
N TRP A 222 -0.11 -17.90 7.82
CA TRP A 222 -1.26 -17.03 8.00
C TRP A 222 -1.27 -15.91 6.96
N ARG A 223 -2.43 -15.33 6.65
CA ARG A 223 -2.50 -14.21 5.70
C ARG A 223 -1.87 -12.94 6.25
N ILE A 224 -2.41 -12.45 7.37
CA ILE A 224 -2.08 -11.15 7.99
C ILE A 224 -1.80 -11.32 9.47
N ILE A 225 -2.69 -11.97 10.21
CA ILE A 225 -2.64 -12.09 11.67
C ILE A 225 -2.44 -13.55 12.05
N PRO A 226 -1.30 -13.88 12.68
CA PRO A 226 -1.05 -15.24 13.13
C PRO A 226 -2.15 -15.75 14.06
N GLY A 227 -2.64 -16.95 13.81
CA GLY A 227 -3.69 -17.58 14.60
C GLY A 227 -5.13 -17.15 14.28
N ILE A 228 -5.33 -16.15 13.40
CA ILE A 228 -6.68 -15.63 13.09
C ILE A 228 -7.01 -15.77 11.60
N TRP A 229 -6.18 -15.26 10.72
CA TRP A 229 -6.46 -15.21 9.27
C TRP A 229 -5.19 -15.08 8.40
#